data_c6be6b1d764934f9e109c95c101c7180
#
_entry.id   c6be6b1d764934f9e109c95c101c7180
#
_cell.length_a   1.000
_cell.length_b   1.000
_cell.length_c   1.000
_cell.angle_alpha   90.00
_cell.angle_beta   90.00
_cell.angle_gamma   90.00
#
_symmetry.space_group_name_H-M   'P 1'
#
loop_
_entity.id
_entity.type
_entity.pdbx_description
1 polymer ?
#
loop_
_entity_poly.entity_id
_entity_poly.type
_entity_poly.pdbx_seq_one_letter_code
_entity_poly.pdbx_strand_id
1 'polypeptide(L)'
;PIILIPNPFYQVYMASSLTINAEPYFVEAAPQNNHLPDFSAVPKDILLRTTGVYICSPSNPQGSVATSEYWIELLNLAEQYDFTIFADECYSEIYRYQAPPGALEALNKIVANPERLVVFHSLSKRSNLPGLRSGFLATGPENLKRLNQLKSYGGAPIPKPLQYAAAAVWSDEEHVKENRKLYAAKYKLADDILSGLEGYSSPEAGFFLWIKVQDSEKTTLDLWRETGVRVLPGAYLAQEKNGKNPGQDFIRVALVAQQKITAEALTKIRFFLEKQ
;
A
#
# COMPACT_ATOMS: atom_id res chain seq x y z
N PRO A 1 -3.02 9.17 22.45
CA PRO A 1 -2.79 9.46 21.03
C PRO A 1 -3.57 8.49 20.14
N ILE A 2 -4.01 8.97 18.97
CA ILE A 2 -4.69 8.18 17.95
C ILE A 2 -3.82 8.14 16.70
N ILE A 3 -3.77 6.98 16.05
CA ILE A 3 -3.18 6.83 14.71
C ILE A 3 -4.31 6.44 13.75
N LEU A 4 -4.55 7.26 12.72
CA LEU A 4 -5.50 6.93 11.66
C LEU A 4 -4.87 5.93 10.69
N ILE A 5 -5.63 4.90 10.33
CA ILE A 5 -5.17 3.81 9.46
C ILE A 5 -6.23 3.55 8.39
N PRO A 6 -5.87 3.47 7.08
CA PRO A 6 -6.79 2.99 6.05
C PRO A 6 -7.37 1.62 6.39
N ASN A 7 -8.57 1.32 5.95
CA ASN A 7 -9.16 -0.01 6.12
C ASN A 7 -9.83 -0.47 4.81
N PRO A 8 -9.30 -1.48 4.11
CA PRO A 8 -8.16 -2.39 4.43
C PRO A 8 -6.79 -1.73 4.54
N PHE A 9 -5.84 -2.43 5.18
CA PHE A 9 -4.53 -1.87 5.53
C PHE A 9 -3.39 -2.90 5.49
N TYR A 10 -2.16 -2.41 5.59
CA TYR A 10 -0.99 -3.24 5.88
C TYR A 10 -0.82 -3.40 7.39
N GLN A 11 -0.78 -4.64 7.87
CA GLN A 11 -0.85 -4.99 9.31
C GLN A 11 0.21 -4.32 10.18
N VAL A 12 1.34 -3.93 9.58
CA VAL A 12 2.42 -3.22 10.30
C VAL A 12 1.96 -1.87 10.84
N TYR A 13 1.02 -1.18 10.19
CA TYR A 13 0.53 0.12 10.67
C TYR A 13 -0.19 -0.02 12.02
N MET A 14 -1.06 -1.02 12.14
CA MET A 14 -1.73 -1.33 13.40
C MET A 14 -0.73 -1.81 14.46
N ALA A 15 0.16 -2.73 14.10
CA ALA A 15 1.15 -3.25 15.05
C ALA A 15 2.07 -2.13 15.59
N SER A 16 2.52 -1.23 14.73
CA SER A 16 3.33 -0.07 15.13
C SER A 16 2.57 0.86 16.08
N SER A 17 1.29 1.12 15.81
CA SER A 17 0.44 1.95 16.66
C SER A 17 0.29 1.35 18.07
N LEU A 18 0.00 0.06 18.15
CA LEU A 18 -0.15 -0.66 19.42
C LEU A 18 1.16 -0.71 20.22
N THR A 19 2.32 -0.82 19.54
CA THR A 19 3.64 -0.86 20.20
C THR A 19 3.94 0.40 21.00
N ILE A 20 3.40 1.54 20.57
CA ILE A 20 3.58 2.85 21.26
C ILE A 20 2.37 3.23 22.12
N ASN A 21 1.47 2.30 22.43
CA ASN A 21 0.23 2.54 23.17
C ASN A 21 -0.67 3.62 22.51
N ALA A 22 -0.62 3.76 21.20
CA ALA A 22 -1.56 4.57 20.46
C ALA A 22 -2.80 3.74 20.08
N GLU A 23 -3.95 4.39 20.08
CA GLU A 23 -5.23 3.81 19.66
C GLU A 23 -5.28 3.82 18.11
N PRO A 24 -5.34 2.65 17.44
CA PRO A 24 -5.57 2.61 16.01
C PRO A 24 -7.03 2.94 15.70
N TYR A 25 -7.26 3.96 14.87
CA TYR A 25 -8.58 4.33 14.38
C TYR A 25 -8.66 4.06 12.88
N PHE A 26 -9.55 3.15 12.48
CA PHE A 26 -9.68 2.69 11.11
C PHE A 26 -10.63 3.56 10.31
N VAL A 27 -10.15 4.05 9.14
CA VAL A 27 -10.91 4.86 8.17
C VAL A 27 -11.13 4.03 6.91
N GLU A 28 -12.39 3.77 6.57
CA GLU A 28 -12.74 2.93 5.43
C GLU A 28 -12.23 3.52 4.11
N ALA A 29 -11.48 2.70 3.36
CA ALA A 29 -11.05 2.99 1.98
C ALA A 29 -12.10 2.43 1.01
N ALA A 30 -13.23 3.11 0.92
CA ALA A 30 -14.42 2.63 0.24
C ALA A 30 -14.31 2.72 -1.29
N PRO A 31 -14.96 1.80 -2.05
CA PRO A 31 -14.92 1.81 -3.51
C PRO A 31 -15.37 3.13 -4.16
N GLN A 32 -16.37 3.80 -3.57
CA GLN A 32 -16.89 5.09 -4.09
C GLN A 32 -15.86 6.22 -4.03
N ASN A 33 -14.81 6.09 -3.21
CA ASN A 33 -13.70 7.04 -3.10
C ASN A 33 -12.43 6.48 -3.77
N ASN A 34 -12.59 5.66 -4.80
CA ASN A 34 -11.48 4.95 -5.47
C ASN A 34 -10.58 4.20 -4.47
N HIS A 35 -11.17 3.59 -3.44
CA HIS A 35 -10.45 2.89 -2.36
C HIS A 35 -9.38 3.76 -1.66
N LEU A 36 -9.56 5.07 -1.61
CA LEU A 36 -8.80 5.97 -0.76
C LEU A 36 -9.63 6.36 0.48
N PRO A 37 -9.05 6.39 1.68
CA PRO A 37 -9.77 6.80 2.88
C PRO A 37 -10.07 8.30 2.85
N ASP A 38 -11.27 8.70 3.28
CA ASP A 38 -11.61 10.09 3.50
C ASP A 38 -11.27 10.47 4.96
N PHE A 39 -10.09 11.02 5.17
CA PHE A 39 -9.66 11.46 6.49
C PHE A 39 -10.36 12.76 6.94
N SER A 40 -10.92 13.52 6.04
CA SER A 40 -11.66 14.76 6.38
C SER A 40 -13.02 14.46 7.02
N ALA A 41 -13.60 13.30 6.72
CA ALA A 41 -14.85 12.83 7.32
C ALA A 41 -14.67 12.23 8.73
N VAL A 42 -13.44 12.14 9.25
CA VAL A 42 -13.19 11.65 10.61
C VAL A 42 -13.75 12.65 11.64
N PRO A 43 -14.46 12.22 12.69
CA PRO A 43 -15.00 13.09 13.72
C PRO A 43 -13.94 14.02 14.33
N LYS A 44 -14.33 15.28 14.57
CA LYS A 44 -13.40 16.31 15.03
C LYS A 44 -12.70 15.99 16.36
N ASP A 45 -13.42 15.35 17.28
CA ASP A 45 -12.87 14.91 18.57
C ASP A 45 -11.78 13.82 18.39
N ILE A 46 -11.88 12.99 17.37
CA ILE A 46 -10.85 12.02 16.97
C ILE A 46 -9.67 12.75 16.34
N LEU A 47 -9.92 13.67 15.39
CA LEU A 47 -8.87 14.46 14.74
C LEU A 47 -8.04 15.24 15.75
N LEU A 48 -8.65 15.85 16.76
CA LEU A 48 -7.96 16.58 17.84
C LEU A 48 -7.04 15.69 18.70
N ARG A 49 -7.25 14.39 18.71
CA ARG A 49 -6.41 13.41 19.43
C ARG A 49 -5.44 12.67 18.51
N THR A 50 -5.57 12.89 17.19
CA THR A 50 -4.73 12.22 16.18
C THR A 50 -3.31 12.79 16.24
N THR A 51 -2.33 11.90 16.29
CA THR A 51 -0.90 12.25 16.26
C THR A 51 -0.20 11.75 14.99
N GLY A 52 -0.83 10.83 14.28
CA GLY A 52 -0.30 10.32 13.02
C GLY A 52 -1.36 9.68 12.13
N VAL A 53 -1.07 9.65 10.85
CA VAL A 53 -1.91 9.04 9.81
C VAL A 53 -1.03 8.18 8.92
N TYR A 54 -1.35 6.91 8.77
CA TYR A 54 -0.75 6.06 7.72
C TYR A 54 -1.54 6.18 6.43
N ILE A 55 -0.83 6.24 5.31
CA ILE A 55 -1.39 6.13 3.95
C ILE A 55 -0.41 5.41 3.05
N CYS A 56 -0.90 4.46 2.25
CA CYS A 56 -0.12 3.75 1.23
C CYS A 56 -0.57 4.20 -0.15
N SER A 57 0.33 4.75 -0.95
CA SER A 57 0.04 5.11 -2.34
C SER A 57 1.24 4.81 -3.22
N PRO A 58 1.08 3.94 -4.21
CA PRO A 58 -0.09 3.09 -4.53
C PRO A 58 -0.51 2.16 -3.39
N SER A 59 -1.81 1.94 -3.24
CA SER A 59 -2.37 1.25 -2.08
C SER A 59 -2.16 -0.28 -2.12
N ASN A 60 -1.97 -0.86 -0.95
CA ASN A 60 -2.06 -2.29 -0.68
C ASN A 60 -3.27 -2.49 0.25
N PRO A 61 -4.31 -3.21 -0.21
CA PRO A 61 -4.34 -4.20 -1.32
C PRO A 61 -4.90 -3.70 -2.66
N GLN A 62 -5.49 -2.51 -2.76
CA GLN A 62 -6.40 -2.14 -3.84
C GLN A 62 -5.69 -1.68 -5.13
N GLY A 63 -4.45 -1.17 -5.03
CA GLY A 63 -3.71 -0.65 -6.17
C GLY A 63 -4.12 0.75 -6.62
N SER A 64 -4.87 1.48 -5.78
CA SER A 64 -5.33 2.85 -6.03
C SER A 64 -4.21 3.86 -5.78
N VAL A 65 -4.27 4.98 -6.49
CA VAL A 65 -3.26 6.03 -6.45
C VAL A 65 -3.85 7.31 -5.87
N ALA A 66 -3.20 7.89 -4.87
CA ALA A 66 -3.52 9.22 -4.34
C ALA A 66 -3.14 10.30 -5.36
N THR A 67 -4.07 11.21 -5.68
CA THR A 67 -3.80 12.34 -6.57
C THR A 67 -3.00 13.44 -5.85
N SER A 68 -2.47 14.39 -6.61
CA SER A 68 -1.81 15.59 -6.01
C SER A 68 -2.76 16.35 -5.11
N GLU A 69 -4.03 16.47 -5.49
CA GLU A 69 -5.08 17.15 -4.73
C GLU A 69 -5.35 16.42 -3.41
N TYR A 70 -5.44 15.08 -3.44
CA TYR A 70 -5.60 14.28 -2.23
C TYR A 70 -4.44 14.48 -1.24
N TRP A 71 -3.20 14.49 -1.72
CA TRP A 71 -2.03 14.77 -0.88
C TRP A 71 -2.06 16.17 -0.29
N ILE A 72 -2.46 17.19 -1.08
CA ILE A 72 -2.58 18.58 -0.62
C ILE A 72 -3.66 18.71 0.48
N GLU A 73 -4.81 18.08 0.27
CA GLU A 73 -5.89 18.08 1.28
C GLU A 73 -5.45 17.42 2.58
N LEU A 74 -4.77 16.28 2.50
CA LEU A 74 -4.26 15.57 3.68
C LEU A 74 -3.16 16.36 4.40
N LEU A 75 -2.27 17.04 3.68
CA LEU A 75 -1.25 17.93 4.25
C LEU A 75 -1.88 19.13 4.96
N ASN A 76 -2.89 19.75 4.38
CA ASN A 76 -3.64 20.84 5.02
C ASN A 76 -4.35 20.36 6.30
N LEU A 77 -4.91 19.15 6.28
CA LEU A 77 -5.53 18.56 7.46
C LEU A 77 -4.48 18.28 8.55
N ALA A 78 -3.29 17.84 8.17
CA ALA A 78 -2.16 17.62 9.09
C ALA A 78 -1.69 18.93 9.76
N GLU A 79 -1.63 20.02 9.00
CA GLU A 79 -1.34 21.36 9.57
C GLU A 79 -2.44 21.81 10.53
N GLN A 80 -3.70 21.62 10.17
CA GLN A 80 -4.84 22.06 10.97
C GLN A 80 -4.95 21.33 12.32
N TYR A 81 -4.62 20.04 12.36
CA TYR A 81 -4.82 19.18 13.54
C TYR A 81 -3.53 18.71 14.21
N ASP A 82 -2.38 19.20 13.77
CA ASP A 82 -1.07 18.95 14.39
C ASP A 82 -0.64 17.46 14.39
N PHE A 83 -0.87 16.75 13.30
CA PHE A 83 -0.41 15.34 13.16
C PHE A 83 0.63 15.15 12.06
N THR A 84 1.31 13.99 12.07
CA THR A 84 2.30 13.59 11.05
C THR A 84 1.70 12.57 10.09
N ILE A 85 1.95 12.74 8.79
CA ILE A 85 1.59 11.78 7.75
C ILE A 85 2.76 10.81 7.54
N PHE A 86 2.49 9.51 7.63
CA PHE A 86 3.39 8.42 7.29
C PHE A 86 3.01 7.86 5.92
N ALA A 87 3.64 8.39 4.86
CA ALA A 87 3.37 8.04 3.47
C ALA A 87 4.21 6.83 3.05
N ASP A 88 3.57 5.68 2.90
CA ASP A 88 4.19 4.46 2.37
C ASP A 88 4.11 4.47 0.84
N GLU A 89 5.19 4.90 0.19
CA GLU A 89 5.32 4.97 -1.27
C GLU A 89 6.13 3.78 -1.84
N CYS A 90 6.16 2.64 -1.14
CA CYS A 90 6.97 1.48 -1.54
C CYS A 90 6.58 0.89 -2.91
N TYR A 91 5.39 1.19 -3.43
CA TYR A 91 4.91 0.73 -4.74
C TYR A 91 4.99 1.78 -5.84
N SER A 92 5.52 2.98 -5.59
CA SER A 92 5.53 4.12 -6.52
C SER A 92 6.14 3.83 -7.89
N GLU A 93 7.06 2.86 -7.99
CA GLU A 93 7.71 2.48 -9.24
C GLU A 93 6.98 1.38 -10.04
N ILE A 94 5.88 0.84 -9.51
CA ILE A 94 5.07 -0.18 -10.18
C ILE A 94 3.73 0.43 -10.55
N TYR A 95 3.65 1.02 -11.74
CA TYR A 95 2.45 1.67 -12.27
C TYR A 95 2.20 1.29 -13.73
N ARG A 96 0.98 1.51 -14.20
CA ARG A 96 0.57 1.09 -15.55
C ARG A 96 0.83 2.14 -16.62
N TYR A 97 0.35 3.35 -16.42
CA TYR A 97 0.32 4.38 -17.46
C TYR A 97 1.09 5.62 -17.04
N GLN A 98 0.88 6.11 -15.85
CA GLN A 98 1.41 7.35 -15.35
C GLN A 98 2.02 7.16 -13.97
N ALA A 99 3.17 7.79 -13.74
CA ALA A 99 3.82 7.76 -12.43
C ALA A 99 2.89 8.36 -11.35
N PRO A 100 2.73 7.69 -10.21
CA PRO A 100 1.96 8.24 -9.10
C PRO A 100 2.55 9.56 -8.60
N PRO A 101 1.74 10.58 -8.30
CA PRO A 101 2.21 11.76 -7.59
C PRO A 101 2.78 11.40 -6.22
N GLY A 102 3.94 11.94 -5.87
CA GLY A 102 4.55 11.75 -4.57
C GLY A 102 4.06 12.77 -3.53
N ALA A 103 3.99 12.37 -2.25
CA ALA A 103 3.62 13.26 -1.17
C ALA A 103 4.61 14.43 -1.00
N LEU A 104 5.91 14.21 -1.25
CA LEU A 104 6.92 15.29 -1.24
C LEU A 104 6.70 16.31 -2.37
N GLU A 105 6.23 15.87 -3.53
CA GLU A 105 5.88 16.79 -4.62
C GLU A 105 4.73 17.70 -4.23
N ALA A 106 3.70 17.15 -3.58
CA ALA A 106 2.56 17.93 -3.07
C ALA A 106 2.98 18.89 -1.95
N LEU A 107 3.85 18.45 -1.04
CA LEU A 107 4.41 19.30 0.02
C LEU A 107 5.10 20.54 -0.55
N ASN A 108 5.90 20.37 -1.61
CA ASN A 108 6.61 21.46 -2.27
C ASN A 108 5.67 22.47 -2.95
N LYS A 109 4.48 22.03 -3.39
CA LYS A 109 3.48 22.90 -4.04
C LYS A 109 2.80 23.89 -3.08
N ILE A 110 2.64 23.50 -1.81
CA ILE A 110 1.87 24.30 -0.82
C ILE A 110 2.72 24.93 0.29
N VAL A 111 4.04 24.76 0.25
CA VAL A 111 4.95 25.30 1.27
C VAL A 111 4.53 24.92 2.70
N ALA A 112 4.10 23.66 2.88
CA ALA A 112 3.72 23.12 4.18
C ALA A 112 4.97 22.80 5.04
N ASN A 113 4.76 22.61 6.34
CA ASN A 113 5.82 22.24 7.27
C ASN A 113 6.36 20.82 6.94
N PRO A 114 7.65 20.65 6.57
CA PRO A 114 8.20 19.36 6.22
C PRO A 114 8.21 18.34 7.37
N GLU A 115 8.04 18.80 8.61
CA GLU A 115 7.92 17.91 9.78
C GLU A 115 6.56 17.18 9.84
N ARG A 116 5.58 17.59 9.02
CA ARG A 116 4.27 16.94 8.91
C ARG A 116 4.30 15.68 8.05
N LEU A 117 5.41 15.40 7.37
CA LEU A 117 5.48 14.32 6.40
C LEU A 117 6.71 13.44 6.63
N VAL A 118 6.48 12.12 6.66
CA VAL A 118 7.52 11.10 6.60
C VAL A 118 7.19 10.16 5.44
N VAL A 119 8.00 10.17 4.40
CA VAL A 119 7.82 9.31 3.21
C VAL A 119 8.76 8.12 3.29
N PHE A 120 8.24 6.93 3.01
CA PHE A 120 8.99 5.67 3.02
C PHE A 120 9.11 5.10 1.62
N HIS A 121 10.34 4.75 1.24
CA HIS A 121 10.66 4.00 0.03
C HIS A 121 11.45 2.74 0.34
N SER A 122 11.33 1.72 -0.51
CA SER A 122 11.99 0.43 -0.30
C SER A 122 12.45 -0.21 -1.61
N LEU A 123 13.63 -0.83 -1.59
CA LEU A 123 14.11 -1.69 -2.69
C LEU A 123 13.30 -2.97 -2.84
N SER A 124 12.49 -3.33 -1.83
CA SER A 124 11.71 -4.57 -1.84
C SER A 124 10.79 -4.70 -3.04
N LYS A 125 10.16 -3.58 -3.47
CA LYS A 125 9.19 -3.57 -4.57
C LYS A 125 9.77 -2.90 -5.81
N ARG A 126 10.39 -1.72 -5.65
CA ARG A 126 11.06 -0.98 -6.71
C ARG A 126 12.04 -1.86 -7.51
N SER A 127 12.87 -2.61 -6.79
CA SER A 127 13.99 -3.37 -7.36
C SER A 127 13.84 -4.88 -7.21
N ASN A 128 12.66 -5.36 -6.79
CA ASN A 128 12.39 -6.78 -6.52
C ASN A 128 13.43 -7.45 -5.61
N LEU A 129 13.95 -6.71 -4.62
CA LEU A 129 14.98 -7.13 -3.67
C LEU A 129 14.49 -7.10 -2.20
N PRO A 130 13.41 -7.83 -1.85
CA PRO A 130 12.90 -7.82 -0.48
C PRO A 130 13.89 -8.39 0.54
N GLY A 131 14.78 -9.30 0.12
CA GLY A 131 15.79 -9.92 0.96
C GLY A 131 16.95 -9.00 1.36
N LEU A 132 17.21 -7.93 0.62
CA LEU A 132 18.28 -6.98 0.92
C LEU A 132 17.98 -6.14 2.17
N ARG A 133 16.74 -6.05 2.60
CA ARG A 133 16.28 -5.30 3.78
C ARG A 133 16.69 -3.83 3.76
N SER A 134 16.63 -3.19 2.60
CA SER A 134 17.02 -1.79 2.41
C SER A 134 15.84 -0.92 1.99
N GLY A 135 15.80 0.27 2.57
CA GLY A 135 14.87 1.34 2.27
C GLY A 135 15.40 2.65 2.85
N PHE A 136 14.74 3.73 2.54
CA PHE A 136 15.01 5.02 3.15
C PHE A 136 13.71 5.73 3.54
N LEU A 137 13.83 6.75 4.35
CA LEU A 137 12.77 7.70 4.62
C LEU A 137 13.23 9.12 4.30
N ALA A 138 12.28 9.97 3.93
CA ALA A 138 12.49 11.41 3.75
C ALA A 138 11.49 12.17 4.63
N THR A 139 11.98 13.19 5.34
CA THR A 139 11.19 14.01 6.27
C THR A 139 11.91 15.31 6.57
N GLY A 140 11.30 16.19 7.34
CA GLY A 140 11.92 17.41 7.81
C GLY A 140 13.15 17.19 8.72
N PRO A 141 14.04 18.19 8.86
CA PRO A 141 15.33 18.05 9.53
C PRO A 141 15.21 17.67 11.01
N GLU A 142 14.21 18.14 11.73
CA GLU A 142 14.05 17.83 13.15
C GLU A 142 13.59 16.37 13.35
N ASN A 143 12.62 15.90 12.55
CA ASN A 143 12.23 14.49 12.56
C ASN A 143 13.41 13.60 12.16
N LEU A 144 14.19 13.98 11.15
CA LEU A 144 15.35 13.22 10.71
C LEU A 144 16.37 13.08 11.84
N LYS A 145 16.63 14.15 12.59
CA LYS A 145 17.53 14.14 13.75
C LYS A 145 17.04 13.17 14.84
N ARG A 146 15.75 13.24 15.19
CA ARG A 146 15.14 12.35 16.20
C ARG A 146 15.16 10.88 15.76
N LEU A 147 14.83 10.60 14.51
CA LEU A 147 14.83 9.24 13.95
C LEU A 147 16.25 8.66 13.86
N ASN A 148 17.24 9.46 13.50
CA ASN A 148 18.65 9.02 13.50
C ASN A 148 19.11 8.69 14.92
N GLN A 149 18.77 9.50 15.92
CA GLN A 149 19.09 9.21 17.31
C GLN A 149 18.42 7.92 17.79
N LEU A 150 17.12 7.75 17.52
CA LEU A 150 16.40 6.53 17.85
C LEU A 150 17.04 5.29 17.19
N LYS A 151 17.36 5.39 15.91
CA LYS A 151 17.97 4.29 15.13
C LYS A 151 19.37 3.94 15.62
N SER A 152 20.14 4.92 16.11
CA SER A 152 21.51 4.70 16.63
C SER A 152 21.54 3.79 17.85
N TYR A 153 20.46 3.76 18.64
CA TYR A 153 20.37 2.97 19.88
C TYR A 153 19.36 1.83 19.78
N GLY A 154 18.26 2.01 19.05
CA GLY A 154 17.15 1.07 18.99
C GLY A 154 17.14 0.14 17.78
N GLY A 155 18.04 0.31 16.82
CA GLY A 155 18.08 -0.46 15.59
C GLY A 155 19.48 -0.93 15.19
N ALA A 156 19.59 -2.15 14.70
CA ALA A 156 20.82 -2.61 14.10
C ALA A 156 21.09 -1.89 12.77
N PRO A 157 22.28 -1.33 12.53
CA PRO A 157 22.62 -0.74 11.25
C PRO A 157 22.71 -1.81 10.16
N ILE A 158 22.35 -1.43 8.93
CA ILE A 158 22.57 -2.31 7.78
C ILE A 158 24.08 -2.54 7.62
N PRO A 159 24.57 -3.79 7.48
CA PRO A 159 25.99 -4.07 7.27
C PRO A 159 26.56 -3.31 6.06
N LYS A 160 27.80 -2.80 6.16
CA LYS A 160 28.43 -2.01 5.09
C LYS A 160 28.35 -2.64 3.69
N PRO A 161 28.61 -3.96 3.48
CA PRO A 161 28.48 -4.56 2.15
C PRO A 161 27.08 -4.40 1.55
N LEU A 162 26.04 -4.54 2.39
CA LEU A 162 24.65 -4.36 1.96
C LEU A 162 24.32 -2.88 1.70
N GLN A 163 24.94 -1.93 2.41
CA GLN A 163 24.79 -0.50 2.11
C GLN A 163 25.38 -0.15 0.75
N TYR A 164 26.57 -0.68 0.40
CA TYR A 164 27.17 -0.47 -0.94
C TYR A 164 26.32 -1.09 -2.04
N ALA A 165 25.85 -2.32 -1.83
CA ALA A 165 24.93 -2.95 -2.77
C ALA A 165 23.63 -2.14 -2.95
N ALA A 166 23.04 -1.67 -1.85
CA ALA A 166 21.86 -0.83 -1.87
C ALA A 166 22.11 0.49 -2.62
N ALA A 167 23.22 1.16 -2.37
CA ALA A 167 23.58 2.40 -3.06
C ALA A 167 23.71 2.20 -4.58
N ALA A 168 24.35 1.11 -5.01
CA ALA A 168 24.43 0.76 -6.44
C ALA A 168 23.03 0.54 -7.05
N VAL A 169 22.16 -0.19 -6.35
CA VAL A 169 20.79 -0.46 -6.81
C VAL A 169 19.93 0.82 -6.84
N TRP A 170 20.07 1.70 -5.85
CA TRP A 170 19.37 3.00 -5.84
C TRP A 170 19.81 3.92 -6.98
N SER A 171 21.05 3.80 -7.46
CA SER A 171 21.61 4.60 -8.56
C SER A 171 21.31 4.03 -9.95
N ASP A 172 20.78 2.81 -10.04
CA ASP A 172 20.43 2.17 -11.31
C ASP A 172 18.92 2.26 -11.56
N GLU A 173 18.55 2.91 -12.66
CA GLU A 173 17.16 3.03 -13.10
C GLU A 173 16.79 2.03 -14.22
N GLU A 174 17.76 1.39 -14.86
CA GLU A 174 17.47 0.51 -16.00
C GLU A 174 16.73 -0.75 -15.53
N HIS A 175 17.16 -1.38 -14.41
CA HIS A 175 16.45 -2.53 -13.89
C HIS A 175 15.02 -2.17 -13.38
N VAL A 176 14.79 -0.93 -12.96
CA VAL A 176 13.45 -0.45 -12.54
C VAL A 176 12.53 -0.36 -13.74
N LYS A 177 13.02 0.17 -14.86
CA LYS A 177 12.28 0.22 -16.13
C LYS A 177 11.94 -1.18 -16.63
N GLU A 178 12.91 -2.12 -16.57
CA GLU A 178 12.67 -3.51 -16.95
C GLU A 178 11.66 -4.21 -16.02
N ASN A 179 11.78 -4.02 -14.70
CA ASN A 179 10.81 -4.54 -13.73
C ASN A 179 9.39 -4.02 -14.01
N ARG A 180 9.26 -2.72 -14.34
CA ARG A 180 7.97 -2.11 -14.72
C ARG A 180 7.39 -2.72 -16.00
N LYS A 181 8.21 -2.99 -17.02
CA LYS A 181 7.78 -3.69 -18.24
C LYS A 181 7.23 -5.09 -17.94
N LEU A 182 7.90 -5.83 -17.05
CA LEU A 182 7.42 -7.16 -16.62
C LEU A 182 6.06 -7.10 -15.92
N TYR A 183 5.85 -6.09 -15.06
CA TYR A 183 4.53 -5.88 -14.43
C TYR A 183 3.49 -5.40 -15.44
N ALA A 184 3.83 -4.51 -16.38
CA ALA A 184 2.93 -4.08 -17.44
C ALA A 184 2.41 -5.26 -18.27
N ALA A 185 3.29 -6.22 -18.61
CA ALA A 185 2.88 -7.44 -19.31
C ALA A 185 1.92 -8.30 -18.47
N LYS A 186 2.12 -8.38 -17.15
CA LYS A 186 1.22 -9.11 -16.23
C LYS A 186 -0.12 -8.42 -16.05
N TYR A 187 -0.17 -7.08 -16.03
CA TYR A 187 -1.42 -6.34 -16.03
C TYR A 187 -2.24 -6.59 -17.29
N LYS A 188 -1.56 -6.49 -18.47
CA LYS A 188 -2.22 -6.81 -19.72
C LYS A 188 -2.79 -8.23 -19.72
N LEU A 189 -2.00 -9.18 -19.25
CA LEU A 189 -2.43 -10.57 -19.13
C LEU A 189 -3.64 -10.73 -18.19
N ALA A 190 -3.66 -10.01 -17.07
CA ALA A 190 -4.79 -10.04 -16.14
C ALA A 190 -6.05 -9.44 -16.78
N ASP A 191 -5.91 -8.31 -17.49
CA ASP A 191 -7.02 -7.68 -18.21
C ASP A 191 -7.56 -8.61 -19.32
N ASP A 192 -6.66 -9.21 -20.12
CA ASP A 192 -7.05 -10.14 -21.19
C ASP A 192 -7.82 -11.37 -20.65
N ILE A 193 -7.39 -11.90 -19.48
CA ILE A 193 -8.02 -13.10 -18.90
C ILE A 193 -9.26 -12.77 -18.08
N LEU A 194 -9.26 -11.69 -17.29
CA LEU A 194 -10.32 -11.39 -16.32
C LEU A 194 -11.33 -10.34 -16.81
N SER A 195 -11.17 -9.80 -18.03
CA SER A 195 -12.12 -8.86 -18.60
C SER A 195 -13.53 -9.45 -18.65
N GLY A 196 -14.52 -8.66 -18.19
CA GLY A 196 -15.91 -9.08 -18.11
C GLY A 196 -16.28 -9.99 -16.92
N LEU A 197 -15.30 -10.39 -16.10
CA LEU A 197 -15.58 -11.06 -14.84
C LEU A 197 -16.21 -10.07 -13.86
N GLU A 198 -17.36 -10.42 -13.30
CA GLU A 198 -17.97 -9.60 -12.25
C GLU A 198 -17.04 -9.45 -11.05
N GLY A 199 -16.93 -8.23 -10.54
CA GLY A 199 -16.05 -7.92 -9.40
C GLY A 199 -14.57 -7.71 -9.73
N TYR A 200 -14.15 -7.88 -10.99
CA TYR A 200 -12.80 -7.53 -11.44
C TYR A 200 -12.75 -6.08 -11.90
N SER A 201 -11.78 -5.35 -11.37
CA SER A 201 -11.34 -4.05 -11.89
C SER A 201 -9.82 -4.03 -12.00
N SER A 202 -9.34 -3.40 -13.06
CA SER A 202 -7.90 -3.31 -13.29
C SER A 202 -7.28 -2.27 -12.35
N PRO A 203 -6.21 -2.59 -11.57
CA PRO A 203 -5.60 -1.63 -10.66
C PRO A 203 -4.82 -0.55 -11.40
N GLU A 204 -4.65 0.61 -10.80
CA GLU A 204 -3.82 1.70 -11.35
C GLU A 204 -2.33 1.42 -11.19
N ALA A 205 -1.94 0.81 -10.06
CA ALA A 205 -0.55 0.57 -9.72
C ALA A 205 -0.38 -0.57 -8.70
N GLY A 206 0.84 -0.80 -8.21
CA GLY A 206 1.16 -1.91 -7.32
C GLY A 206 1.33 -3.22 -8.10
N PHE A 207 1.09 -4.36 -7.48
CA PHE A 207 1.08 -5.67 -8.14
C PHE A 207 0.00 -6.61 -7.60
N PHE A 208 -1.05 -6.02 -7.03
CA PHE A 208 -2.18 -6.77 -6.52
C PHE A 208 -3.41 -6.59 -7.41
N LEU A 209 -4.21 -7.65 -7.52
CA LEU A 209 -5.59 -7.55 -7.95
C LEU A 209 -6.45 -7.66 -6.69
N TRP A 210 -7.45 -6.80 -6.60
CA TRP A 210 -8.45 -6.77 -5.53
C TRP A 210 -9.78 -7.12 -6.14
N ILE A 211 -10.15 -8.42 -6.09
CA ILE A 211 -11.28 -8.98 -6.81
C ILE A 211 -12.44 -9.17 -5.84
N LYS A 212 -13.60 -8.61 -6.18
CA LYS A 212 -14.82 -8.78 -5.39
C LYS A 212 -15.34 -10.21 -5.50
N VAL A 213 -15.79 -10.76 -4.37
CA VAL A 213 -16.36 -12.10 -4.21
C VAL A 213 -17.49 -12.05 -3.19
N GLN A 214 -18.21 -13.16 -2.95
CA GLN A 214 -19.29 -13.19 -1.95
C GLN A 214 -18.75 -13.35 -0.53
N ASP A 215 -17.72 -14.18 -0.34
CA ASP A 215 -17.07 -14.46 0.96
C ASP A 215 -15.60 -14.77 0.72
N SER A 216 -14.73 -13.93 1.25
CA SER A 216 -13.29 -14.00 0.98
C SER A 216 -12.62 -15.26 1.52
N GLU A 217 -13.00 -15.71 2.71
CA GLU A 217 -12.40 -16.88 3.34
C GLU A 217 -12.86 -18.16 2.67
N LYS A 218 -14.18 -18.30 2.47
CA LYS A 218 -14.75 -19.44 1.76
C LYS A 218 -14.19 -19.55 0.34
N THR A 219 -14.23 -18.45 -0.41
CA THR A 219 -13.69 -18.39 -1.78
C THR A 219 -12.22 -18.77 -1.83
N THR A 220 -11.40 -18.27 -0.92
CA THR A 220 -9.96 -18.60 -0.86
C THR A 220 -9.72 -20.07 -0.59
N LEU A 221 -10.44 -20.67 0.36
CA LEU A 221 -10.28 -22.09 0.71
C LEU A 221 -10.75 -23.00 -0.41
N ASP A 222 -11.88 -22.72 -1.02
CA ASP A 222 -12.45 -23.55 -2.09
C ASP A 222 -11.61 -23.44 -3.37
N LEU A 223 -11.19 -22.22 -3.75
CA LEU A 223 -10.27 -21.99 -4.86
C LEU A 223 -8.98 -22.80 -4.69
N TRP A 224 -8.40 -22.78 -3.48
CA TRP A 224 -7.19 -23.57 -3.21
C TRP A 224 -7.43 -25.08 -3.31
N ARG A 225 -8.51 -25.59 -2.73
CA ARG A 225 -8.88 -27.01 -2.76
C ARG A 225 -9.10 -27.53 -4.18
N GLU A 226 -9.83 -26.75 -4.99
CA GLU A 226 -10.21 -27.18 -6.34
C GLU A 226 -9.12 -26.98 -7.39
N THR A 227 -8.29 -25.95 -7.24
CA THR A 227 -7.38 -25.51 -8.30
C THR A 227 -5.91 -25.48 -7.93
N GLY A 228 -5.59 -25.53 -6.63
CA GLY A 228 -4.25 -25.33 -6.08
C GLY A 228 -3.77 -23.88 -6.07
N VAL A 229 -4.58 -22.91 -6.51
CA VAL A 229 -4.23 -21.50 -6.53
C VAL A 229 -4.43 -20.90 -5.13
N ARG A 230 -3.39 -20.24 -4.62
CA ARG A 230 -3.42 -19.56 -3.32
C ARG A 230 -3.58 -18.06 -3.52
N VAL A 231 -4.59 -17.50 -2.89
CA VAL A 231 -4.85 -16.06 -2.79
C VAL A 231 -4.94 -15.67 -1.32
N LEU A 232 -5.09 -14.40 -1.01
CA LEU A 232 -5.26 -13.95 0.36
C LEU A 232 -6.69 -13.46 0.58
N PRO A 233 -7.42 -13.94 1.61
CA PRO A 233 -8.72 -13.41 1.97
C PRO A 233 -8.61 -11.92 2.33
N GLY A 234 -9.48 -11.10 1.79
CA GLY A 234 -9.50 -9.68 2.09
C GLY A 234 -9.89 -9.39 3.54
N ALA A 235 -10.70 -10.25 4.14
CA ALA A 235 -11.06 -10.17 5.56
C ALA A 235 -9.82 -10.10 6.47
N TYR A 236 -8.70 -10.74 6.10
CA TYR A 236 -7.46 -10.72 6.89
C TYR A 236 -6.63 -9.44 6.70
N LEU A 237 -7.00 -8.61 5.74
CA LEU A 237 -6.37 -7.33 5.45
C LEU A 237 -7.16 -6.14 6.01
N ALA A 238 -8.26 -6.42 6.71
CA ALA A 238 -9.14 -5.39 7.22
C ALA A 238 -9.51 -5.66 8.69
N GLN A 239 -9.88 -4.60 9.37
CA GLN A 239 -10.42 -4.66 10.73
C GLN A 239 -11.94 -4.51 10.67
N GLU A 240 -12.64 -5.38 11.37
CA GLU A 240 -14.08 -5.24 11.54
C GLU A 240 -14.42 -3.98 12.35
N LYS A 241 -15.43 -3.24 11.87
CA LYS A 241 -15.98 -2.08 12.57
C LYS A 241 -17.50 -2.12 12.47
N ASN A 242 -18.19 -2.05 13.61
CA ASN A 242 -19.66 -2.07 13.67
C ASN A 242 -20.29 -3.29 12.96
N GLY A 243 -19.70 -4.46 13.10
CA GLY A 243 -20.20 -5.70 12.50
C GLY A 243 -19.93 -5.82 10.98
N LYS A 244 -19.16 -4.91 10.39
CA LYS A 244 -18.79 -4.93 8.97
C LYS A 244 -17.27 -4.98 8.81
N ASN A 245 -16.78 -5.97 8.05
CA ASN A 245 -15.40 -6.06 7.62
C ASN A 245 -15.31 -5.66 6.14
N PRO A 246 -14.65 -4.51 5.78
CA PRO A 246 -14.62 -4.03 4.41
C PRO A 246 -13.79 -4.90 3.45
N GLY A 247 -13.05 -5.86 3.96
CA GLY A 247 -12.34 -6.86 3.16
C GLY A 247 -13.11 -8.18 2.99
N GLN A 248 -14.26 -8.35 3.64
CA GLN A 248 -15.01 -9.61 3.66
C GLN A 248 -15.38 -10.10 2.25
N ASP A 249 -15.72 -9.18 1.36
CA ASP A 249 -16.20 -9.47 0.02
C ASP A 249 -15.09 -9.35 -1.04
N PHE A 250 -13.82 -9.55 -0.66
CA PHE A 250 -12.70 -9.41 -1.59
C PHE A 250 -11.62 -10.46 -1.37
N ILE A 251 -10.94 -10.83 -2.45
CA ILE A 251 -9.69 -11.59 -2.42
C ILE A 251 -8.55 -10.77 -3.03
N ARG A 252 -7.34 -10.91 -2.45
CA ARG A 252 -6.12 -10.31 -3.02
C ARG A 252 -5.30 -11.33 -3.77
N VAL A 253 -5.05 -11.05 -5.07
CA VAL A 253 -4.16 -11.84 -5.93
C VAL A 253 -2.86 -11.07 -6.15
N ALA A 254 -1.70 -11.69 -5.92
CA ALA A 254 -0.40 -11.06 -6.14
C ALA A 254 0.21 -11.51 -7.48
N LEU A 255 0.50 -10.56 -8.39
CA LEU A 255 1.07 -10.81 -9.71
C LEU A 255 2.61 -11.03 -9.68
N VAL A 256 3.12 -11.77 -8.69
CA VAL A 256 4.57 -11.91 -8.46
C VAL A 256 5.19 -13.12 -9.18
N ALA A 257 4.41 -14.11 -9.56
CA ALA A 257 4.89 -15.31 -10.27
C ALA A 257 5.33 -14.99 -11.70
N GLN A 258 6.05 -15.92 -12.33
CA GLN A 258 6.38 -15.82 -13.76
C GLN A 258 5.11 -15.71 -14.61
N GLN A 259 5.20 -15.06 -15.77
CA GLN A 259 4.04 -14.73 -16.62
C GLN A 259 3.20 -15.97 -16.98
N LYS A 260 3.85 -17.10 -17.34
CA LYS A 260 3.14 -18.35 -17.65
C LYS A 260 2.34 -18.88 -16.46
N ILE A 261 2.96 -18.92 -15.27
CA ILE A 261 2.30 -19.38 -14.04
C ILE A 261 1.16 -18.42 -13.66
N THR A 262 1.39 -17.12 -13.84
CA THR A 262 0.36 -16.09 -13.61
C THR A 262 -0.85 -16.31 -14.54
N ALA A 263 -0.62 -16.58 -15.84
CA ALA A 263 -1.70 -16.87 -16.79
C ALA A 263 -2.52 -18.09 -16.39
N GLU A 264 -1.85 -19.19 -16.07
CA GLU A 264 -2.50 -20.43 -15.63
C GLU A 264 -3.34 -20.21 -14.36
N ALA A 265 -2.80 -19.48 -13.38
CA ALA A 265 -3.49 -19.18 -12.14
C ALA A 265 -4.72 -18.28 -12.37
N LEU A 266 -4.58 -17.20 -13.14
CA LEU A 266 -5.68 -16.29 -13.46
C LEU A 266 -6.79 -16.98 -14.25
N THR A 267 -6.46 -17.87 -15.18
CA THR A 267 -7.45 -18.68 -15.91
C THR A 267 -8.24 -19.56 -14.95
N LYS A 268 -7.56 -20.24 -14.00
CA LYS A 268 -8.20 -21.04 -12.97
C LYS A 268 -9.10 -20.22 -12.06
N ILE A 269 -8.65 -19.02 -11.64
CA ILE A 269 -9.46 -18.08 -10.84
C ILE A 269 -10.73 -17.70 -11.62
N ARG A 270 -10.59 -17.33 -12.89
CA ARG A 270 -11.75 -16.98 -13.73
C ARG A 270 -12.78 -18.10 -13.76
N PHE A 271 -12.37 -19.31 -14.18
CA PHE A 271 -13.29 -20.47 -14.28
C PHE A 271 -13.93 -20.83 -12.95
N PHE A 272 -13.21 -20.65 -11.85
CA PHE A 272 -13.75 -20.90 -10.51
C PHE A 272 -14.82 -19.87 -10.14
N LEU A 273 -14.56 -18.58 -10.36
CA LEU A 273 -15.49 -17.51 -9.99
C LEU A 273 -16.73 -17.47 -10.90
N GLU A 274 -16.62 -17.85 -12.17
CA GLU A 274 -17.76 -17.93 -13.09
C GLU A 274 -18.76 -19.06 -12.73
N LYS A 275 -18.39 -19.98 -11.84
CA LYS A 275 -19.26 -21.06 -11.37
C LYS A 275 -19.99 -20.76 -10.06
N GLN A 276 -19.64 -19.67 -9.40
CA GLN A 276 -20.28 -19.24 -8.15
C GLN A 276 -21.48 -18.33 -8.43
#